data_875287d47ab4e1685ee9b093a43e253e
#
_entry.id   875287d47ab4e1685ee9b093a43e253e
#
_cell.length_a   1.000
_cell.length_b   1.000
_cell.length_c   1.000
_cell.angle_alpha   90.00
_cell.angle_beta   90.00
_cell.angle_gamma   90.00
#
_symmetry.space_group_name_H-M   'P 1'
#
loop_
_entity.id
_entity.type
_entity.pdbx_description
1 polymer ?
#
loop_
_entity_poly.entity_id
_entity_poly.type
_entity_poly.pdbx_seq_one_letter_code
_entity_poly.pdbx_strand_id
1 'polypeptide(L)'
;MKRNTRIIRIMEYIIAAIAVAIIYAYIFVPTTNFPVNEVFEVKSGSNILQISQDLKDDGYLKSPLLMRAWMSLVNKDTKIAAGLYLFDRPANLADIVKKFSSGKFDVPAISITIPEGFTAEDIAERVVGRMPSIDREDFIAEAKRNEGYLFPDTYFFQQESDITDVI
;
A
#
# COMPACT_ATOMS: atom_id res chain seq x y z
N MET A 1 31.21 -47.07 0.09
CA MET A 1 31.27 -45.61 -0.08
C MET A 1 30.22 -45.04 -1.04
N LYS A 2 29.92 -45.62 -2.23
CA LYS A 2 28.98 -45.07 -3.22
C LYS A 2 27.49 -44.96 -2.76
N ARG A 3 27.04 -45.74 -1.76
CA ARG A 3 25.67 -45.75 -1.28
C ARG A 3 25.32 -44.50 -0.45
N ASN A 4 26.22 -44.02 0.38
CA ASN A 4 26.01 -42.82 1.20
C ASN A 4 25.94 -41.56 0.35
N THR A 5 26.67 -41.45 -0.72
CA THR A 5 26.64 -40.29 -1.64
C THR A 5 25.28 -40.16 -2.38
N ARG A 6 24.63 -41.28 -2.69
CA ARG A 6 23.30 -41.26 -3.29
C ARG A 6 22.24 -40.76 -2.31
N ILE A 7 22.29 -41.22 -1.06
CA ILE A 7 21.36 -40.81 0.00
C ILE A 7 21.54 -39.31 0.28
N ILE A 8 22.77 -38.82 0.37
CA ILE A 8 23.06 -37.39 0.59
C ILE A 8 22.46 -36.53 -0.55
N ARG A 9 22.66 -36.93 -1.81
CA ARG A 9 22.08 -36.20 -2.95
C ARG A 9 20.54 -36.19 -2.95
N ILE A 10 19.93 -37.30 -2.57
CA ILE A 10 18.45 -37.39 -2.46
C ILE A 10 17.96 -36.43 -1.36
N MET A 11 18.65 -36.37 -0.22
CA MET A 11 18.33 -35.44 0.85
C MET A 11 18.49 -33.97 0.40
N GLU A 12 19.54 -33.65 -0.34
CA GLU A 12 19.75 -32.32 -0.91
C GLU A 12 18.61 -31.91 -1.84
N TYR A 13 18.16 -32.80 -2.73
CA TYR A 13 17.02 -32.52 -3.62
C TYR A 13 15.70 -32.37 -2.85
N ILE A 14 15.48 -33.15 -1.80
CA ILE A 14 14.30 -33.03 -0.94
C ILE A 14 14.30 -31.68 -0.23
N ILE A 15 15.43 -31.27 0.35
CA ILE A 15 15.57 -29.98 1.03
C ILE A 15 15.33 -28.84 0.03
N ALA A 16 15.94 -28.91 -1.15
CA ALA A 16 15.74 -27.92 -2.20
C ALA A 16 14.27 -27.85 -2.64
N ALA A 17 13.60 -28.99 -2.82
CA ALA A 17 12.19 -29.04 -3.19
C ALA A 17 11.28 -28.43 -2.10
N ILE A 18 11.57 -28.70 -0.83
CA ILE A 18 10.87 -28.10 0.31
C ILE A 18 11.08 -26.59 0.34
N ALA A 19 12.31 -26.12 0.16
CA ALA A 19 12.61 -24.69 0.11
C ALA A 19 11.84 -23.98 -1.01
N VAL A 20 11.82 -24.56 -2.22
CA VAL A 20 11.05 -24.04 -3.35
C VAL A 20 9.55 -24.03 -3.05
N ALA A 21 9.01 -25.09 -2.44
CA ALA A 21 7.59 -25.15 -2.06
C ALA A 21 7.21 -24.07 -1.02
N ILE A 22 8.10 -23.81 -0.06
CA ILE A 22 7.92 -22.73 0.93
C ILE A 22 7.91 -21.37 0.23
N ILE A 23 8.89 -21.08 -0.62
CA ILE A 23 8.95 -19.83 -1.38
C ILE A 23 7.69 -19.66 -2.24
N TYR A 24 7.28 -20.73 -2.93
CA TYR A 24 6.05 -20.72 -3.71
C TYR A 24 4.83 -20.37 -2.85
N ALA A 25 4.69 -20.99 -1.66
CA ALA A 25 3.58 -20.72 -0.75
C ALA A 25 3.59 -19.27 -0.23
N TYR A 26 4.76 -18.66 -0.05
CA TYR A 26 4.86 -17.24 0.35
C TYR A 26 4.46 -16.28 -0.77
N ILE A 27 4.71 -16.64 -2.02
CA ILE A 27 4.45 -15.78 -3.19
C ILE A 27 3.02 -15.93 -3.71
N PHE A 28 2.53 -17.17 -3.81
CA PHE A 28 1.28 -17.47 -4.53
C PHE A 28 0.10 -17.83 -3.64
N VAL A 29 0.30 -17.98 -2.32
CA VAL A 29 -0.79 -18.21 -1.38
C VAL A 29 -1.06 -16.92 -0.60
N PRO A 30 -2.29 -16.37 -0.60
CA PRO A 30 -2.65 -15.19 0.21
C PRO A 30 -2.39 -15.40 1.70
N THR A 31 -2.43 -14.32 2.48
CA THR A 31 -2.45 -14.39 3.95
C THR A 31 -3.78 -14.97 4.41
N THR A 32 -3.80 -15.63 5.57
CA THR A 32 -5.01 -16.27 6.10
C THR A 32 -6.09 -15.25 6.48
N ASN A 33 -5.65 -14.10 6.99
CA ASN A 33 -6.53 -12.99 7.41
C ASN A 33 -6.34 -11.79 6.47
N PHE A 34 -6.40 -12.04 5.16
CA PHE A 34 -6.26 -10.96 4.18
C PHE A 34 -7.43 -9.97 4.33
N PRO A 35 -7.16 -8.67 4.48
CA PRO A 35 -8.20 -7.65 4.61
C PRO A 35 -8.87 -7.43 3.24
N VAL A 36 -10.10 -7.94 3.11
CA VAL A 36 -10.89 -7.84 1.88
C VAL A 36 -11.86 -6.67 2.02
N ASN A 37 -12.03 -5.89 0.96
CA ASN A 37 -12.83 -4.66 0.90
C ASN A 37 -12.34 -3.56 1.84
N GLU A 38 -11.09 -3.62 2.25
CA GLU A 38 -10.42 -2.54 2.96
C GLU A 38 -9.54 -1.75 1.99
N VAL A 39 -9.46 -0.45 2.20
CA VAL A 39 -8.65 0.45 1.38
C VAL A 39 -7.25 0.55 1.97
N PHE A 40 -6.25 0.24 1.17
CA PHE A 40 -4.85 0.47 1.52
C PHE A 40 -4.36 1.75 0.85
N GLU A 41 -3.92 2.73 1.65
CA GLU A 41 -3.38 3.98 1.16
C GLU A 41 -1.87 3.90 0.98
N VAL A 42 -1.39 4.26 -0.21
CA VAL A 42 0.03 4.52 -0.46
C VAL A 42 0.26 6.02 -0.48
N LYS A 43 0.89 6.54 0.56
CA LYS A 43 1.20 7.96 0.71
C LYS A 43 2.21 8.43 -0.33
N SER A 44 2.10 9.70 -0.73
CA SER A 44 3.07 10.32 -1.63
C SER A 44 4.47 10.30 -1.01
N GLY A 45 5.48 9.98 -1.83
CA GLY A 45 6.88 9.90 -1.36
C GLY A 45 7.24 8.67 -0.55
N SER A 46 6.32 7.75 -0.25
CA SER A 46 6.63 6.50 0.45
C SER A 46 7.60 5.65 -0.35
N ASN A 47 8.58 5.06 0.34
CA ASN A 47 9.51 4.14 -0.27
C ASN A 47 9.02 2.68 -0.17
N ILE A 48 9.56 1.80 -1.02
CA ILE A 48 9.16 0.38 -1.08
C ILE A 48 9.37 -0.36 0.25
N LEU A 49 10.35 0.05 1.06
CA LEU A 49 10.61 -0.56 2.36
C LEU A 49 9.44 -0.27 3.31
N GLN A 50 9.00 0.98 3.37
CA GLN A 50 7.89 1.42 4.19
C GLN A 50 6.59 0.77 3.74
N ILE A 51 6.23 0.89 2.45
CA ILE A 51 5.01 0.28 1.89
C ILE A 51 4.95 -1.22 2.15
N SER A 52 6.08 -1.94 1.98
CA SER A 52 6.10 -3.39 2.22
C SER A 52 5.97 -3.77 3.70
N GLN A 53 6.39 -2.89 4.60
CA GLN A 53 6.20 -3.09 6.04
C GLN A 53 4.76 -2.82 6.44
N ASP A 54 4.19 -1.69 5.99
CA ASP A 54 2.78 -1.33 6.24
C ASP A 54 1.84 -2.43 5.75
N LEU A 55 2.04 -2.94 4.52
CA LEU A 55 1.27 -4.06 3.98
C LEU A 55 1.37 -5.34 4.82
N LYS A 56 2.51 -5.59 5.45
CA LYS A 56 2.66 -6.73 6.37
C LYS A 56 1.90 -6.49 7.66
N ASP A 57 2.04 -5.30 8.23
CA ASP A 57 1.45 -4.94 9.53
C ASP A 57 -0.09 -4.92 9.43
N ASP A 58 -0.63 -4.50 8.29
CA ASP A 58 -2.05 -4.53 7.96
C ASP A 58 -2.55 -5.91 7.47
N GLY A 59 -1.68 -6.92 7.39
CA GLY A 59 -2.07 -8.29 7.06
C GLY A 59 -2.17 -8.66 5.57
N TYR A 60 -1.83 -7.76 4.66
CA TYR A 60 -1.82 -8.03 3.21
C TYR A 60 -0.67 -8.92 2.78
N LEU A 61 0.47 -8.88 3.47
CA LEU A 61 1.68 -9.62 3.14
C LEU A 61 2.14 -10.56 4.26
N LYS A 62 2.81 -11.65 3.86
CA LYS A 62 3.57 -12.52 4.77
C LYS A 62 5.00 -12.01 5.00
N SER A 63 5.64 -11.46 3.96
CA SER A 63 7.07 -11.10 3.99
C SER A 63 7.39 -9.85 3.16
N PRO A 64 7.78 -8.74 3.79
CA PRO A 64 8.25 -7.54 3.11
C PRO A 64 9.49 -7.79 2.25
N LEU A 65 10.38 -8.70 2.71
CA LEU A 65 11.60 -9.04 1.99
C LEU A 65 11.29 -9.66 0.63
N LEU A 66 10.33 -10.61 0.59
CA LEU A 66 9.95 -11.26 -0.67
C LEU A 66 9.25 -10.30 -1.62
N MET A 67 8.44 -9.38 -1.11
CA MET A 67 7.84 -8.33 -1.95
C MET A 67 8.92 -7.47 -2.63
N ARG A 68 9.90 -6.99 -1.86
CA ARG A 68 11.00 -6.19 -2.40
C ARG A 68 11.83 -6.96 -3.43
N ALA A 69 12.16 -8.22 -3.13
CA ALA A 69 12.88 -9.08 -4.06
C ALA A 69 12.08 -9.32 -5.34
N TRP A 70 10.78 -9.60 -5.23
CA TRP A 70 9.91 -9.82 -6.38
C TRP A 70 9.77 -8.57 -7.25
N MET A 71 9.55 -7.41 -6.63
CA MET A 71 9.49 -6.14 -7.34
C MET A 71 10.80 -5.83 -8.08
N SER A 72 11.95 -6.07 -7.45
CA SER A 72 13.26 -5.88 -8.07
C SER A 72 13.49 -6.79 -9.30
N LEU A 73 12.85 -7.97 -9.32
CA LEU A 73 12.93 -8.91 -10.45
C LEU A 73 11.99 -8.52 -11.59
N VAL A 74 10.77 -8.06 -11.26
CA VAL A 74 9.72 -7.79 -12.25
C VAL A 74 9.84 -6.38 -12.83
N ASN A 75 10.28 -5.40 -12.04
CA ASN A 75 10.30 -4.00 -12.43
C ASN A 75 11.57 -3.30 -11.89
N LYS A 76 12.52 -3.00 -12.76
CA LYS A 76 13.75 -2.30 -12.38
C LYS A 76 13.54 -0.84 -11.94
N ASP A 77 12.43 -0.21 -12.33
CA ASP A 77 12.09 1.20 -12.04
C ASP A 77 10.84 1.32 -11.16
N THR A 78 10.78 0.55 -10.10
CA THR A 78 9.58 0.34 -9.29
C THR A 78 9.21 1.55 -8.45
N LYS A 79 8.54 2.50 -9.06
CA LYS A 79 7.75 3.48 -8.31
C LYS A 79 6.33 2.92 -8.16
N ILE A 80 5.93 2.64 -6.92
CA ILE A 80 4.54 2.41 -6.60
C ILE A 80 3.85 3.77 -6.67
N ALA A 81 2.77 3.85 -7.44
CA ALA A 81 2.03 5.10 -7.52
C ALA A 81 1.32 5.35 -6.18
N ALA A 82 1.40 6.57 -5.68
CA ALA A 82 0.65 6.99 -4.49
C ALA A 82 -0.85 7.02 -4.81
N GLY A 83 -1.68 6.55 -3.89
CA GLY A 83 -3.13 6.48 -4.08
C GLY A 83 -3.80 5.38 -3.25
N LEU A 84 -5.09 5.21 -3.47
CA LEU A 84 -5.94 4.27 -2.75
C LEU A 84 -6.11 2.96 -3.53
N TYR A 85 -5.75 1.85 -2.88
CA TYR A 85 -5.82 0.51 -3.43
C TYR A 85 -6.86 -0.32 -2.68
N LEU A 86 -7.87 -0.83 -3.40
CA LEU A 86 -8.89 -1.72 -2.85
C LEU A 86 -8.63 -3.15 -3.32
N PHE A 87 -8.75 -4.11 -2.42
CA PHE A 87 -8.69 -5.53 -2.74
C PHE A 87 -10.06 -6.17 -2.47
N ASP A 88 -10.80 -6.47 -3.52
CA ASP A 88 -12.14 -7.08 -3.49
C ASP A 88 -12.11 -8.58 -3.15
N ARG A 89 -10.94 -9.18 -3.13
CA ARG A 89 -10.69 -10.59 -2.83
C ARG A 89 -9.28 -10.80 -2.27
N PRO A 90 -9.03 -11.93 -1.57
CA PRO A 90 -7.70 -12.26 -1.13
C PRO A 90 -6.72 -12.30 -2.31
N ALA A 91 -5.65 -11.52 -2.22
CA ALA A 91 -4.62 -11.40 -3.23
C ALA A 91 -3.32 -12.05 -2.74
N ASN A 92 -2.60 -12.69 -3.64
CA ASN A 92 -1.26 -13.19 -3.37
C ASN A 92 -0.21 -12.10 -3.65
N LEU A 93 1.05 -12.34 -3.28
CA LEU A 93 2.12 -11.37 -3.47
C LEU A 93 2.27 -10.93 -4.94
N ALA A 94 2.15 -11.85 -5.88
CA ALA A 94 2.29 -11.54 -7.30
C ALA A 94 1.15 -10.64 -7.79
N ASP A 95 -0.09 -10.85 -7.31
CA ASP A 95 -1.24 -10.01 -7.63
C ASP A 95 -1.09 -8.61 -7.03
N ILE A 96 -0.64 -8.50 -5.78
CA ILE A 96 -0.38 -7.20 -5.11
C ILE A 96 0.68 -6.41 -5.89
N VAL A 97 1.81 -7.03 -6.22
CA VAL A 97 2.87 -6.39 -6.99
C VAL A 97 2.39 -5.97 -8.38
N LYS A 98 1.62 -6.83 -9.06
CA LYS A 98 1.03 -6.50 -10.36
C LYS A 98 0.09 -5.29 -10.27
N LYS A 99 -0.74 -5.23 -9.24
CA LYS A 99 -1.66 -4.12 -8.99
C LYS A 99 -0.91 -2.81 -8.78
N PHE A 100 0.08 -2.78 -7.91
CA PHE A 100 0.91 -1.61 -7.65
C PHE A 100 1.73 -1.17 -8.88
N SER A 101 2.25 -2.13 -9.64
CA SER A 101 3.01 -1.84 -10.87
C SER A 101 2.13 -1.30 -12.01
N SER A 102 0.84 -1.62 -12.02
CA SER A 102 -0.08 -1.15 -13.05
C SER A 102 -0.52 0.30 -12.86
N GLY A 103 -0.34 0.88 -11.66
CA GLY A 103 -0.83 2.20 -11.30
C GLY A 103 -2.36 2.36 -11.41
N LYS A 104 -3.09 1.24 -11.45
CA LYS A 104 -4.55 1.26 -11.53
C LYS A 104 -5.13 1.33 -10.12
N PHE A 105 -5.75 2.44 -9.84
CA PHE A 105 -6.55 2.63 -8.63
C PHE A 105 -7.95 2.07 -8.84
N ASP A 106 -8.44 1.26 -7.91
CA ASP A 106 -9.81 0.72 -8.00
C ASP A 106 -10.81 1.62 -7.28
N VAL A 107 -10.33 2.55 -6.47
CA VAL A 107 -11.15 3.54 -5.79
C VAL A 107 -10.92 4.88 -6.47
N PRO A 108 -11.95 5.54 -6.98
CA PRO A 108 -11.84 6.91 -7.44
C PRO A 108 -11.40 7.77 -6.26
N ALA A 109 -10.17 8.23 -6.28
CA ALA A 109 -9.63 9.08 -5.23
C ALA A 109 -9.54 10.52 -5.73
N ILE A 110 -9.96 11.45 -4.86
CA ILE A 110 -9.73 12.88 -5.05
C ILE A 110 -8.37 13.18 -4.43
N SER A 111 -7.40 13.55 -5.26
CA SER A 111 -6.10 13.99 -4.76
C SER A 111 -6.11 15.49 -4.44
N ILE A 112 -5.69 15.84 -3.23
CA ILE A 112 -5.58 17.23 -2.77
C ILE A 112 -4.14 17.43 -2.29
N THR A 113 -3.39 18.28 -2.98
CA THR A 113 -2.03 18.67 -2.59
C THR A 113 -2.09 19.93 -1.75
N ILE A 114 -1.55 19.88 -0.54
CA ILE A 114 -1.39 21.01 0.36
C ILE A 114 0.08 21.42 0.31
N PRO A 115 0.42 22.56 -0.33
CA PRO A 115 1.79 23.08 -0.35
C PRO A 115 2.22 23.64 1.01
N GLU A 116 3.53 23.78 1.19
CA GLU A 116 4.08 24.50 2.35
C GLU A 116 3.59 25.96 2.39
N GLY A 117 3.29 26.45 3.58
CA GLY A 117 2.89 27.83 3.83
C GLY A 117 1.41 28.13 3.60
N PHE A 118 0.57 27.11 3.31
CA PHE A 118 -0.88 27.31 3.23
C PHE A 118 -1.46 27.57 4.61
N THR A 119 -2.38 28.55 4.67
CA THR A 119 -3.22 28.80 5.84
C THR A 119 -4.40 27.81 5.88
N ALA A 120 -5.10 27.74 7.02
CA ALA A 120 -6.33 26.91 7.12
C ALA A 120 -7.38 27.35 6.08
N GLU A 121 -7.44 28.65 5.78
CA GLU A 121 -8.34 29.21 4.76
C GLU A 121 -7.96 28.78 3.34
N ASP A 122 -6.66 28.75 3.00
CA ASP A 122 -6.16 28.29 1.69
C ASP A 122 -6.42 26.79 1.51
N ILE A 123 -6.25 26.01 2.58
CA ILE A 123 -6.53 24.57 2.58
C ILE A 123 -8.02 24.33 2.38
N ALA A 124 -8.88 25.05 3.12
CA ALA A 124 -10.32 24.94 3.01
C ALA A 124 -10.81 25.22 1.59
N GLU A 125 -10.32 26.29 0.96
CA GLU A 125 -10.69 26.63 -0.43
C GLU A 125 -10.30 25.53 -1.41
N ARG A 126 -9.12 24.92 -1.22
CA ARG A 126 -8.65 23.82 -2.05
C ARG A 126 -9.43 22.53 -1.85
N VAL A 127 -9.78 22.21 -0.60
CA VAL A 127 -10.59 21.04 -0.25
C VAL A 127 -12.00 21.17 -0.82
N VAL A 128 -12.70 22.28 -0.53
CA VAL A 128 -14.07 22.53 -1.02
C VAL A 128 -14.12 22.59 -2.55
N GLY A 129 -13.09 23.15 -3.18
CA GLY A 129 -13.00 23.17 -4.65
C GLY A 129 -12.91 21.78 -5.29
N ARG A 130 -12.50 20.75 -4.55
CA ARG A 130 -12.40 19.35 -5.00
C ARG A 130 -13.48 18.45 -4.41
N MET A 131 -13.99 18.81 -3.24
CA MET A 131 -15.00 18.06 -2.47
C MET A 131 -16.14 19.01 -2.08
N PRO A 132 -17.08 19.31 -2.99
CA PRO A 132 -18.16 20.28 -2.75
C PRO A 132 -19.16 19.84 -1.67
N SER A 133 -19.09 18.59 -1.22
CA SER A 133 -19.90 18.07 -0.10
C SER A 133 -19.43 18.59 1.26
N ILE A 134 -18.20 19.09 1.35
CA ILE A 134 -17.62 19.64 2.59
C ILE A 134 -17.96 21.11 2.69
N ASP A 135 -18.57 21.51 3.82
CA ASP A 135 -18.81 22.92 4.11
C ASP A 135 -17.52 23.65 4.46
N ARG A 136 -17.31 24.84 3.89
CA ARG A 136 -16.08 25.61 4.05
C ARG A 136 -15.90 26.11 5.47
N GLU A 137 -16.97 26.59 6.11
CA GLU A 137 -16.90 27.19 7.44
C GLU A 137 -16.66 26.13 8.50
N ASP A 138 -17.33 24.98 8.36
CA ASP A 138 -17.15 23.82 9.22
C ASP A 138 -15.71 23.28 9.10
N PHE A 139 -15.17 23.20 7.88
CA PHE A 139 -13.79 22.79 7.64
C PHE A 139 -12.78 23.75 8.31
N ILE A 140 -12.93 25.06 8.14
CA ILE A 140 -12.05 26.05 8.76
C ILE A 140 -12.10 25.97 10.29
N ALA A 141 -13.31 25.78 10.86
CA ALA A 141 -13.47 25.65 12.29
C ALA A 141 -12.72 24.43 12.86
N GLU A 142 -12.78 23.31 12.15
CA GLU A 142 -12.10 22.09 12.55
C GLU A 142 -10.58 22.17 12.29
N ALA A 143 -10.16 22.72 11.15
CA ALA A 143 -8.76 22.91 10.80
C ALA A 143 -8.04 23.83 11.83
N LYS A 144 -8.71 24.86 12.34
CA LYS A 144 -8.16 25.73 13.40
C LYS A 144 -8.02 25.03 14.75
N ARG A 145 -8.86 24.05 15.05
CA ARG A 145 -8.71 23.22 16.27
C ARG A 145 -7.51 22.30 16.20
N ASN A 146 -7.17 21.88 14.97
CA ASN A 146 -6.07 20.98 14.66
C ASN A 146 -4.88 21.69 14.00
N GLU A 147 -4.71 23.00 14.27
CA GLU A 147 -3.61 23.79 13.71
C GLU A 147 -2.25 23.19 14.10
N GLY A 148 -1.41 22.94 13.07
CA GLY A 148 -0.12 22.25 13.22
C GLY A 148 -0.14 20.75 12.90
N TYR A 149 -1.30 20.13 12.66
CA TYR A 149 -1.41 18.72 12.22
C TYR A 149 -1.63 18.60 10.72
N LEU A 150 -2.02 19.64 10.02
CA LEU A 150 -2.15 19.67 8.57
C LEU A 150 -0.78 19.89 7.92
N PHE A 151 -0.10 18.78 7.65
CA PHE A 151 1.23 18.83 7.03
C PHE A 151 1.14 19.06 5.52
N PRO A 152 2.13 19.76 4.92
CA PRO A 152 2.26 19.85 3.47
C PRO A 152 2.50 18.46 2.88
N ASP A 153 1.52 17.95 2.13
CA ASP A 153 1.59 16.65 1.45
C ASP A 153 0.49 16.56 0.37
N THR A 154 0.47 15.45 -0.37
CA THR A 154 -0.64 15.09 -1.24
C THR A 154 -1.48 13.99 -0.57
N TYR A 155 -2.70 14.34 -0.24
CA TYR A 155 -3.68 13.48 0.40
C TYR A 155 -4.62 12.88 -0.64
N PHE A 156 -5.09 11.65 -0.37
CA PHE A 156 -6.04 10.94 -1.22
C PHE A 156 -7.29 10.63 -0.43
N PHE A 157 -8.41 11.19 -0.86
CA PHE A 157 -9.72 11.02 -0.22
C PHE A 157 -10.66 10.24 -1.12
N GLN A 158 -11.57 9.49 -0.53
CA GLN A 158 -12.71 8.94 -1.26
C GLN A 158 -13.71 10.05 -1.54
N GLN A 159 -14.56 9.88 -2.56
CA GLN A 159 -15.56 10.87 -2.92
C GLN A 159 -16.60 11.10 -1.81
N GLU A 160 -16.74 10.14 -0.90
CA GLU A 160 -17.68 10.13 0.23
C GLU A 160 -17.02 10.51 1.56
N SER A 161 -15.72 10.85 1.57
CA SER A 161 -15.00 11.29 2.76
C SER A 161 -15.62 12.56 3.35
N ASP A 162 -15.68 12.61 4.68
CA ASP A 162 -16.17 13.77 5.42
C ASP A 162 -15.02 14.63 5.98
N ILE A 163 -15.36 15.67 6.76
CA ILE A 163 -14.38 16.60 7.34
C ILE A 163 -13.41 15.88 8.29
N THR A 164 -13.89 14.88 9.03
CA THR A 164 -13.08 14.15 10.02
C THR A 164 -12.06 13.20 9.37
N ASP A 165 -12.30 12.81 8.12
CA ASP A 165 -11.34 12.02 7.33
C ASP A 165 -10.22 12.89 6.77
N VAL A 166 -10.45 14.22 6.66
CA VAL A 166 -9.54 15.17 6.01
C VAL A 166 -8.60 15.85 7.01
N ILE A 167 -8.97 15.89 8.28
CA ILE A 167 -8.25 16.54 9.38
C ILE A 167 -7.80 15.52 10.41
#